data_9b0278d00a44f99e6416d0cbf7ed4366
#
_entry.id   9b0278d00a44f99e6416d0cbf7ed4366
#
_cell.length_a   1.000
_cell.length_b   1.000
_cell.length_c   1.000
_cell.angle_alpha   90.00
_cell.angle_beta   90.00
_cell.angle_gamma   90.00
#
_symmetry.space_group_name_H-M   'P 1'
#
loop_
_entity.id
_entity.type
_entity.pdbx_description
1 polymer ?
#
loop_
_entity_poly.entity_id
_entity_poly.type
_entity_poly.pdbx_seq_one_letter_code
_entity_poly.pdbx_strand_id
1 'polypeptide(L)'
;MSEEYGEQIKSYRINLGLTQNQVATELDVTPGYISNVENGRTAMSLRMLIYYAKLMGVTLDTLVGNLEPDYKTNALDNALLSAISDLNNDEKEKLLKTIQLWKDNAK
;
A
#
# COMPACT_ATOMS: atom_id res chain seq x y z
N MET A 1 -3.55 -14.13 0.50
CA MET A 1 -3.15 -12.73 0.77
C MET A 1 -1.66 -12.58 0.77
N SER A 2 -0.92 -13.30 1.63
CA SER A 2 0.55 -13.24 1.66
C SER A 2 1.18 -13.65 0.34
N GLU A 3 0.61 -14.64 -0.35
CA GLU A 3 1.11 -15.11 -1.63
C GLU A 3 1.09 -14.02 -2.71
N GLU A 4 0.03 -13.22 -2.74
CA GLU A 4 -0.11 -12.13 -3.71
C GLU A 4 0.96 -11.06 -3.50
N TYR A 5 1.24 -10.72 -2.26
CA TYR A 5 2.27 -9.75 -1.95
C TYR A 5 3.65 -10.29 -2.31
N GLY A 6 3.87 -11.56 -2.02
CA GLY A 6 5.13 -12.22 -2.35
C GLY A 6 5.41 -12.21 -3.85
N GLU A 7 4.41 -12.51 -4.66
CA GLU A 7 4.54 -12.48 -6.11
C GLU A 7 4.82 -11.07 -6.63
N GLN A 8 4.15 -10.07 -6.10
CA GLN A 8 4.40 -8.69 -6.49
C GLN A 8 5.81 -8.24 -6.13
N ILE A 9 6.27 -8.56 -4.93
CA ILE A 9 7.63 -8.24 -4.47
C ILE A 9 8.66 -8.94 -5.35
N LYS A 10 8.42 -10.18 -5.69
CA LYS A 10 9.28 -10.93 -6.61
C LYS A 10 9.35 -10.22 -7.97
N SER A 11 8.23 -9.77 -8.50
CA SER A 11 8.19 -9.02 -9.76
C SER A 11 8.99 -7.72 -9.68
N TYR A 12 8.87 -6.98 -8.59
CA TYR A 12 9.66 -5.76 -8.38
C TYR A 12 11.14 -6.07 -8.37
N ARG A 13 11.54 -7.13 -7.65
CA ARG A 13 12.93 -7.56 -7.59
C ARG A 13 13.49 -7.87 -8.98
N ILE A 14 12.75 -8.66 -9.74
CA ILE A 14 13.16 -9.06 -11.10
C ILE A 14 13.24 -7.84 -12.02
N ASN A 15 12.26 -6.95 -11.95
CA ASN A 15 12.24 -5.74 -12.77
C ASN A 15 13.39 -4.79 -12.43
N LEU A 16 13.84 -4.80 -11.19
CA LEU A 16 15.00 -4.01 -10.75
C LEU A 16 16.32 -4.69 -11.11
N GLY A 17 16.29 -5.89 -11.68
CA GLY A 17 17.48 -6.64 -12.06
C GLY A 17 18.24 -7.24 -10.89
N LEU A 18 17.57 -7.49 -9.77
CA LEU A 18 18.21 -7.97 -8.55
C LEU A 18 17.95 -9.47 -8.35
N THR A 19 18.95 -10.17 -7.82
CA THR A 19 18.80 -11.57 -7.40
C THR A 19 18.34 -11.64 -5.95
N GLN A 20 17.81 -12.79 -5.54
CA GLN A 20 17.47 -13.05 -4.13
C GLN A 20 18.70 -12.87 -3.23
N ASN A 21 19.86 -13.32 -3.69
CA ASN A 21 21.11 -13.17 -2.92
C ASN A 21 21.50 -11.71 -2.72
N GLN A 22 21.34 -10.88 -3.75
CA GLN A 22 21.67 -9.46 -3.65
C GLN A 22 20.77 -8.77 -2.62
N VAL A 23 19.47 -9.03 -2.67
CA VAL A 23 18.52 -8.45 -1.72
C VAL A 23 18.80 -8.94 -0.30
N ALA A 24 19.08 -10.24 -0.16
CA ALA A 24 19.42 -10.83 1.14
C ALA A 24 20.65 -10.16 1.76
N THR A 25 21.68 -9.96 0.96
CA THR A 25 22.90 -9.29 1.41
C THR A 25 22.63 -7.86 1.87
N GLU A 26 21.88 -7.11 1.09
CA GLU A 26 21.54 -5.70 1.42
C GLU A 26 20.72 -5.61 2.69
N LEU A 27 19.81 -6.54 2.91
CA LEU A 27 18.92 -6.54 4.08
C LEU A 27 19.54 -7.28 5.28
N ASP A 28 20.71 -7.88 5.11
CA ASP A 28 21.37 -8.68 6.15
C ASP A 28 20.46 -9.81 6.64
N VAL A 29 19.89 -10.53 5.69
CA VAL A 29 19.05 -11.72 5.93
C VAL A 29 19.54 -12.86 5.03
N THR A 30 18.96 -14.03 5.18
CA THR A 30 19.31 -15.18 4.36
C THR A 30 18.54 -15.16 3.03
N PRO A 31 19.09 -15.73 1.94
CA PRO A 31 18.33 -15.94 0.72
C PRO A 31 17.06 -16.75 0.94
N GLY A 32 17.09 -17.72 1.88
CA GLY A 32 15.91 -18.48 2.24
C GLY A 32 14.79 -17.63 2.81
N TYR A 33 15.13 -16.60 3.58
CA TYR A 33 14.13 -15.64 4.06
C TYR A 33 13.45 -14.92 2.89
N ILE A 34 14.24 -14.44 1.92
CA ILE A 34 13.70 -13.77 0.74
C ILE A 34 12.78 -14.71 -0.04
N SER A 35 13.23 -15.96 -0.26
CA SER A 35 12.42 -16.97 -0.93
C SER A 35 11.10 -17.23 -0.19
N ASN A 36 11.14 -17.34 1.12
CA ASN A 36 9.94 -17.56 1.94
C ASN A 36 8.95 -16.40 1.85
N VAL A 37 9.43 -15.17 1.84
CA VAL A 37 8.58 -14.00 1.66
C VAL A 37 7.92 -14.02 0.28
N GLU A 38 8.73 -14.28 -0.77
CA GLU A 38 8.23 -14.30 -2.15
C GLU A 38 7.23 -15.44 -2.40
N ASN A 39 7.33 -16.51 -1.65
CA ASN A 39 6.40 -17.64 -1.73
C ASN A 39 5.22 -17.55 -0.75
N GLY A 40 5.11 -16.44 -0.03
CA GLY A 40 4.00 -16.21 0.88
C GLY A 40 4.03 -16.99 2.18
N ARG A 41 5.18 -17.60 2.52
CA ARG A 41 5.34 -18.39 3.75
C ARG A 41 5.69 -17.56 4.96
N THR A 42 6.27 -16.40 4.73
CA THR A 42 6.73 -15.48 5.79
C THR A 42 6.30 -14.08 5.44
N ALA A 43 5.80 -13.35 6.43
CA ALA A 43 5.40 -11.95 6.25
C ALA A 43 6.63 -11.08 5.97
N MET A 44 6.42 -10.06 5.14
CA MET A 44 7.43 -9.06 4.84
C MET A 44 7.70 -8.19 6.07
N SER A 45 8.99 -7.93 6.35
CA SER A 45 9.34 -6.98 7.40
C SER A 45 9.15 -5.54 6.90
N LEU A 46 8.97 -4.62 7.84
CA LEU A 46 8.92 -3.18 7.53
C LEU A 46 10.21 -2.73 6.84
N ARG A 47 11.34 -3.25 7.29
CA ARG A 47 12.65 -2.92 6.72
C ARG A 47 12.72 -3.30 5.24
N MET A 48 12.18 -4.45 4.87
CA MET A 48 12.12 -4.90 3.48
C MET A 48 11.21 -3.99 2.64
N LEU A 49 10.07 -3.57 3.18
CA LEU A 49 9.17 -2.63 2.52
C LEU A 49 9.86 -1.28 2.27
N ILE A 50 10.56 -0.76 3.26
CA ILE A 50 11.30 0.50 3.13
C ILE A 50 12.39 0.37 2.07
N TYR A 51 13.10 -0.76 2.04
CA TYR A 51 14.13 -1.05 1.06
C TYR A 51 13.59 -0.95 -0.36
N TYR A 52 12.48 -1.63 -0.65
CA TYR A 52 11.86 -1.57 -1.98
C TYR A 52 11.30 -0.20 -2.31
N ALA A 53 10.70 0.49 -1.35
CA ALA A 53 10.20 1.85 -1.57
C ALA A 53 11.34 2.79 -2.01
N LYS A 54 12.49 2.70 -1.35
CA LYS A 54 13.67 3.49 -1.71
C LYS A 54 14.19 3.15 -3.11
N LEU A 55 14.29 1.87 -3.43
CA LEU A 55 14.76 1.44 -4.74
C LEU A 55 13.83 1.89 -5.86
N MET A 56 12.55 1.87 -5.62
CA MET A 56 11.54 2.26 -6.61
C MET A 56 11.29 3.76 -6.65
N GLY A 57 11.87 4.52 -5.73
CA GLY A 57 11.68 5.96 -5.66
C GLY A 57 10.27 6.38 -5.28
N VAL A 58 9.58 5.57 -4.50
CA VAL A 58 8.21 5.85 -4.04
C VAL A 58 8.16 5.94 -2.52
N THR A 59 7.07 6.49 -2.00
CA THR A 59 6.83 6.50 -0.56
C THR A 59 6.36 5.14 -0.09
N LEU A 60 6.50 4.88 1.21
CA LEU A 60 6.00 3.64 1.81
C LEU A 60 4.48 3.52 1.61
N ASP A 61 3.74 4.61 1.77
CA ASP A 61 2.29 4.64 1.53
C ASP A 61 1.94 4.22 0.11
N THR A 62 2.68 4.70 -0.88
CA THR A 62 2.46 4.33 -2.28
C THR A 62 2.72 2.84 -2.49
N LEU A 63 3.83 2.33 -1.94
CA LEU A 63 4.16 0.91 -2.06
C LEU A 63 3.09 0.04 -1.41
N VAL A 64 2.69 0.35 -0.19
CA VAL A 64 1.66 -0.41 0.53
C VAL A 64 0.32 -0.33 -0.21
N GLY A 65 -0.02 0.84 -0.76
CA GLY A 65 -1.23 1.00 -1.57
C GLY A 65 -1.23 0.15 -2.83
N ASN A 66 -0.06 -0.06 -3.44
CA ASN A 66 0.08 -0.93 -4.62
C ASN A 66 -0.03 -2.40 -4.25
N LEU A 67 0.51 -2.80 -3.10
CA LEU A 67 0.46 -4.18 -2.61
C LEU A 67 -0.92 -4.53 -2.06
N GLU A 68 -1.57 -3.57 -1.43
CA GLU A 68 -2.87 -3.75 -0.79
C GLU A 68 -3.79 -2.58 -1.18
N PRO A 69 -4.48 -2.67 -2.32
CA PRO A 69 -5.35 -1.58 -2.78
C PRO A 69 -6.42 -1.17 -1.76
N ASP A 70 -6.93 -2.13 -0.99
CA ASP A 70 -7.94 -1.87 0.02
C ASP A 70 -7.43 -0.96 1.14
N TYR A 71 -6.13 -1.02 1.44
CA TYR A 71 -5.52 -0.16 2.45
C TYR A 71 -5.71 1.33 2.10
N LYS A 72 -5.42 1.69 0.85
CA LYS A 72 -5.52 3.08 0.40
C LYS A 72 -6.96 3.58 0.44
N THR A 73 -7.91 2.76 -0.02
CA THR A 73 -9.33 3.06 0.01
C THR A 73 -9.83 3.23 1.45
N ASN A 74 -9.49 2.30 2.32
CA ASN A 74 -9.90 2.33 3.72
C ASN A 74 -9.32 3.54 4.46
N ALA A 75 -8.06 3.90 4.19
CA ALA A 75 -7.43 5.06 4.80
C ALA A 75 -8.16 6.35 4.39
N LEU A 76 -8.54 6.46 3.12
CA LEU A 76 -9.28 7.62 2.63
C LEU A 76 -10.68 7.70 3.23
N ASP A 77 -11.39 6.57 3.30
CA ASP A 77 -12.70 6.49 3.93
C ASP A 77 -12.63 6.94 5.39
N ASN A 78 -11.64 6.45 6.13
CA ASN A 78 -11.43 6.83 7.52
C ASN A 78 -11.12 8.31 7.68
N ALA A 79 -10.32 8.87 6.77
CA ALA A 79 -10.02 10.30 6.78
C ALA A 79 -11.27 11.14 6.54
N LEU A 80 -12.12 10.71 5.61
CA LEU A 80 -13.40 11.37 5.33
C LEU A 80 -14.34 11.31 6.53
N LEU A 81 -14.47 10.13 7.14
CA LEU A 81 -15.31 9.96 8.34
C LEU A 81 -14.83 10.83 9.49
N SER A 82 -13.52 10.91 9.69
CA SER A 82 -12.92 11.76 10.71
C SER A 82 -13.20 13.24 10.44
N ALA A 83 -13.09 13.66 9.18
CA ALA A 83 -13.33 15.05 8.80
C ALA A 83 -14.77 15.49 9.05
N ILE A 84 -15.74 14.59 8.85
CA ILE A 84 -17.16 14.92 9.04
C ILE A 84 -17.64 14.73 10.47
N SER A 85 -16.85 14.07 11.32
CA SER A 85 -17.26 13.76 12.70
C SER A 85 -17.53 15.02 13.54
N ASP A 86 -16.84 16.12 13.25
CA ASP A 86 -16.98 17.37 13.97
C ASP A 86 -18.10 18.28 13.44
N LEU A 87 -18.73 17.90 12.34
CA LEU A 87 -19.81 18.68 11.75
C LEU A 87 -21.12 18.43 12.48
N ASN A 88 -21.93 19.47 12.63
CA ASN A 88 -23.30 19.31 13.13
C ASN A 88 -24.20 18.77 12.00
N ASN A 89 -25.46 18.44 12.34
CA ASN A 89 -26.37 17.84 11.37
C ASN A 89 -26.67 18.76 10.18
N ASP A 90 -26.78 20.07 10.44
CA ASP A 90 -27.04 21.05 9.39
C ASP A 90 -25.87 21.10 8.39
N GLU A 91 -24.66 21.12 8.91
CA GLU A 91 -23.45 21.11 8.09
C GLU A 91 -23.31 19.82 7.29
N LYS A 92 -23.64 18.69 7.91
CA LYS A 92 -23.63 17.38 7.23
C LYS A 92 -24.64 17.34 6.08
N GLU A 93 -25.83 17.91 6.27
CA GLU A 93 -26.82 17.99 5.21
C GLU A 93 -26.35 18.84 4.03
N LYS A 94 -25.71 19.96 4.31
CA LYS A 94 -25.13 20.83 3.28
C LYS A 94 -24.04 20.11 2.52
N LEU A 95 -23.16 19.39 3.22
CA LEU A 95 -22.10 18.62 2.60
C LEU A 95 -22.68 17.52 1.69
N LEU A 96 -23.68 16.80 2.17
CA LEU A 96 -24.34 15.75 1.41
C LEU A 96 -24.94 16.29 0.11
N LYS A 97 -25.62 17.43 0.19
CA LYS A 97 -26.19 18.09 -0.99
C LYS A 97 -25.11 18.49 -1.98
N THR A 98 -23.99 19.01 -1.48
CA THR A 98 -22.84 19.41 -2.31
C THR A 98 -22.28 18.20 -3.05
N ILE A 99 -22.12 17.08 -2.36
CA ILE A 99 -21.63 15.84 -2.95
C ILE A 99 -22.58 15.33 -4.04
N GLN A 100 -23.89 15.37 -3.77
CA GLN A 100 -24.90 14.93 -4.74
C GLN A 100 -24.88 15.79 -6.00
N LEU A 101 -24.78 17.11 -5.86
CA LEU A 101 -24.66 18.03 -7.00
C LEU A 101 -23.39 17.74 -7.80
N TRP A 102 -22.30 17.50 -7.10
CA TRP A 102 -21.04 17.18 -7.74
C TRP A 102 -21.13 15.89 -8.56
N LYS A 103 -21.75 14.86 -8.02
CA LYS A 103 -21.94 13.59 -8.74
C LYS A 103 -22.83 13.76 -9.96
N ASP A 104 -23.91 14.53 -9.84
CA ASP A 104 -24.85 14.77 -10.96
C ASP A 104 -24.18 15.52 -12.09
N ASN A 105 -23.23 16.40 -11.78
CA ASN A 105 -22.51 17.19 -12.78
C ASN A 105 -21.28 16.47 -13.34
N ALA A 106 -20.90 15.33 -12.79
CA ALA A 106 -19.72 14.57 -13.22
C ALA A 106 -19.95 13.66 -14.44
N LYS A 107 -21.11 13.74 -15.04
CA LYS A 107 -21.46 12.90 -16.22
C LYS A 107 -20.85 13.43 -17.51
#